data_574c3692464dc82b7e9daabe715e9fad
#
_entry.id   574c3692464dc82b7e9daabe715e9fad
#
_cell.length_a   1.000
_cell.length_b   1.000
_cell.length_c   1.000
_cell.angle_alpha   90.00
_cell.angle_beta   90.00
_cell.angle_gamma   90.00
#
_symmetry.space_group_name_H-M   'P 1'
#
loop_
_entity.id
_entity.type
_entity.pdbx_description
1 polymer ?
#
loop_
_entity_poly.entity_id
_entity_poly.type
_entity_poly.pdbx_seq_one_letter_code
_entity_poly.pdbx_strand_id
1 'polypeptide(L)'
;MAPVTTMFLGTSTVLVSDGETSVLVDGYFTRPPLRRLLTNARPDRKLIEWALQRGGIDRLDLVVVSHSHIDHALDAPVVADATGARLAGSPSTRMIASGYGLGIEDFVPLEAGATIAVGAFALTPVHAVHSAGDRYPGTIDEPLTLPARASQFRTGDCYSFHFDHPEGRVLVHASANFIPGALDAYRSDVLYLGAAGAGKQDNAWRDRYWTETVVATGAQTVFPVHTDRFWRPLAKPLTPMPKSTDDLGLTLAGWTARAHGEKIDFRMPELWSRETVVRA
;
A
#
# COMPACT_ATOMS: atom_id res chain seq x y z
N MET A 1 -1.37 -17.24 -20.42
CA MET A 1 -1.62 -16.92 -19.00
C MET A 1 -2.76 -15.90 -18.95
N ALA A 2 -3.51 -15.83 -17.87
CA ALA A 2 -4.50 -14.77 -17.71
C ALA A 2 -3.80 -13.40 -17.51
N PRO A 3 -4.44 -12.29 -17.91
CA PRO A 3 -3.86 -10.97 -17.76
C PRO A 3 -3.69 -10.61 -16.28
N VAL A 4 -2.65 -9.89 -15.94
CA VAL A 4 -2.50 -9.30 -14.61
C VAL A 4 -3.55 -8.22 -14.43
N THR A 5 -4.24 -8.26 -13.31
CA THR A 5 -5.22 -7.24 -12.91
C THR A 5 -4.86 -6.65 -11.55
N THR A 6 -5.25 -5.40 -11.34
CA THR A 6 -5.14 -4.74 -10.05
C THR A 6 -6.49 -4.21 -9.59
N MET A 7 -6.68 -4.02 -8.28
CA MET A 7 -7.89 -3.40 -7.73
C MET A 7 -7.49 -2.51 -6.55
N PHE A 8 -7.89 -1.26 -6.61
CA PHE A 8 -7.71 -0.33 -5.50
C PHE A 8 -8.82 -0.48 -4.45
N LEU A 9 -8.44 -0.56 -3.19
CA LEU A 9 -9.33 -0.85 -2.07
C LEU A 9 -9.26 0.20 -0.94
N GLY A 10 -8.73 1.38 -1.26
CA GLY A 10 -8.62 2.52 -0.33
C GLY A 10 -7.26 2.62 0.36
N THR A 11 -6.87 3.82 0.79
CA THR A 11 -5.55 4.15 1.35
C THR A 11 -4.44 3.75 0.37
N SER A 12 -3.66 2.73 0.68
CA SER A 12 -2.66 2.09 -0.19
C SER A 12 -2.96 0.61 -0.43
N THR A 13 -4.17 0.17 -0.05
CA THR A 13 -4.58 -1.22 -0.23
C THR A 13 -4.82 -1.51 -1.70
N VAL A 14 -4.02 -2.41 -2.27
CA VAL A 14 -4.07 -2.82 -3.67
C VAL A 14 -4.02 -4.33 -3.77
N LEU A 15 -5.00 -4.92 -4.45
CA LEU A 15 -4.98 -6.31 -4.88
C LEU A 15 -4.25 -6.40 -6.22
N VAL A 16 -3.32 -7.35 -6.35
CA VAL A 16 -2.66 -7.72 -7.61
C VAL A 16 -2.95 -9.19 -7.87
N SER A 17 -3.48 -9.54 -9.04
CA SER A 17 -3.87 -10.92 -9.36
C SER A 17 -3.73 -11.23 -10.84
N ASP A 18 -3.37 -12.48 -11.15
CA ASP A 18 -3.40 -13.08 -12.51
C ASP A 18 -4.59 -14.05 -12.70
N GLY A 19 -5.51 -14.09 -11.72
CA GLY A 19 -6.66 -14.97 -11.69
C GLY A 19 -6.42 -16.33 -11.01
N GLU A 20 -5.16 -16.77 -10.90
CA GLU A 20 -4.75 -17.99 -10.18
C GLU A 20 -4.10 -17.64 -8.83
N THR A 21 -3.28 -16.60 -8.85
CA THR A 21 -2.56 -16.08 -7.68
C THR A 21 -3.04 -14.68 -7.34
N SER A 22 -3.24 -14.42 -6.05
CA SER A 22 -3.70 -13.11 -5.56
C SER A 22 -2.87 -12.64 -4.39
N VAL A 23 -2.30 -11.44 -4.50
CA VAL A 23 -1.51 -10.79 -3.45
C VAL A 23 -2.17 -9.47 -3.06
N LEU A 24 -2.36 -9.24 -1.77
CA LEU A 24 -2.89 -8.00 -1.24
C LEU A 24 -1.78 -7.19 -0.58
N VAL A 25 -1.63 -5.94 -0.99
CA VAL A 25 -0.78 -4.97 -0.31
C VAL A 25 -1.58 -4.27 0.79
N ASP A 26 -1.04 -4.22 2.00
CA ASP A 26 -1.56 -3.63 3.24
C ASP A 26 -2.85 -4.29 3.75
N GLY A 27 -4.01 -4.05 3.15
CA GLY A 27 -5.27 -4.69 3.55
C GLY A 27 -6.01 -3.96 4.68
N TYR A 28 -6.05 -2.63 4.66
CA TYR A 28 -6.65 -1.80 5.69
C TYR A 28 -8.11 -1.47 5.42
N PHE A 29 -9.04 -2.16 6.08
CA PHE A 29 -10.49 -2.09 5.85
C PHE A 29 -11.30 -1.54 7.03
N THR A 30 -10.85 -1.75 8.27
CA THR A 30 -11.56 -1.33 9.49
C THR A 30 -11.76 0.17 9.59
N ARG A 31 -10.75 0.95 9.25
CA ARG A 31 -10.79 2.43 9.23
C ARG A 31 -11.42 3.05 10.49
N PRO A 32 -10.84 2.81 11.67
CA PRO A 32 -11.41 3.29 12.92
C PRO A 32 -11.57 4.81 12.91
N PRO A 33 -12.65 5.37 13.47
CA PRO A 33 -12.79 6.83 13.61
C PRO A 33 -11.67 7.41 14.46
N LEU A 34 -11.28 8.67 14.20
CA LEU A 34 -10.14 9.35 14.85
C LEU A 34 -10.06 9.12 16.37
N ARG A 35 -11.20 9.17 17.06
CA ARG A 35 -11.23 8.91 18.50
C ARG A 35 -10.68 7.54 18.86
N ARG A 36 -11.03 6.49 18.11
CA ARG A 36 -10.54 5.12 18.37
C ARG A 36 -9.07 4.95 17.97
N LEU A 37 -8.61 5.62 16.92
CA LEU A 37 -7.18 5.64 16.57
C LEU A 37 -6.32 6.17 17.74
N LEU A 38 -6.82 7.18 18.45
CA LEU A 38 -6.09 7.78 19.58
C LEU A 38 -6.20 7.00 20.88
N THR A 39 -7.14 6.05 21.00
CA THR A 39 -7.40 5.37 22.28
C THR A 39 -7.24 3.86 22.21
N ASN A 40 -7.99 3.17 21.35
CA ASN A 40 -8.17 1.72 21.40
C ASN A 40 -8.61 1.14 20.05
N ALA A 41 -7.82 1.33 19.02
CA ALA A 41 -8.07 0.72 17.71
C ALA A 41 -7.85 -0.79 17.75
N ARG A 42 -8.71 -1.50 17.04
CA ARG A 42 -8.61 -2.94 16.81
C ARG A 42 -9.27 -3.28 15.48
N PRO A 43 -8.90 -4.38 14.82
CA PRO A 43 -9.59 -4.88 13.64
C PRO A 43 -11.09 -5.09 13.88
N ASP A 44 -11.90 -4.78 12.89
CA ASP A 44 -13.34 -5.11 12.88
C ASP A 44 -13.58 -6.20 11.83
N ARG A 45 -13.72 -7.45 12.27
CA ARG A 45 -13.90 -8.62 11.39
C ARG A 45 -15.08 -8.46 10.44
N LYS A 46 -16.17 -7.83 10.87
CA LYS A 46 -17.36 -7.62 10.00
C LYS A 46 -17.08 -6.66 8.87
N LEU A 47 -16.30 -5.59 9.13
CA LEU A 47 -15.90 -4.64 8.08
C LEU A 47 -14.87 -5.28 7.14
N ILE A 48 -13.97 -6.11 7.64
CA ILE A 48 -13.00 -6.85 6.84
C ILE A 48 -13.75 -7.85 5.93
N GLU A 49 -14.63 -8.68 6.49
CA GLU A 49 -15.44 -9.65 5.73
C GLU A 49 -16.28 -8.95 4.65
N TRP A 50 -16.95 -7.85 5.02
CA TRP A 50 -17.71 -7.04 4.06
C TRP A 50 -16.81 -6.53 2.92
N ALA A 51 -15.61 -6.05 3.22
CA ALA A 51 -14.68 -5.52 2.22
C ALA A 51 -14.16 -6.64 1.29
N LEU A 52 -13.80 -7.80 1.85
CA LEU A 52 -13.37 -8.96 1.07
C LEU A 52 -14.48 -9.44 0.14
N GLN A 53 -15.71 -9.59 0.65
CA GLN A 53 -16.89 -9.95 -0.17
C GLN A 53 -17.16 -8.91 -1.25
N ARG A 54 -17.09 -7.62 -0.92
CA ARG A 54 -17.31 -6.52 -1.88
C ARG A 54 -16.27 -6.52 -3.00
N GLY A 55 -15.02 -6.89 -2.69
CA GLY A 55 -13.91 -7.03 -3.65
C GLY A 55 -13.92 -8.35 -4.41
N GLY A 56 -14.82 -9.31 -4.07
CA GLY A 56 -14.79 -10.65 -4.62
C GLY A 56 -13.49 -11.39 -4.28
N ILE A 57 -13.01 -11.22 -3.04
CA ILE A 57 -11.75 -11.79 -2.55
C ILE A 57 -12.10 -12.92 -1.57
N ASP A 58 -12.13 -14.15 -2.09
CA ASP A 58 -12.43 -15.33 -1.28
C ASP A 58 -11.14 -15.95 -0.71
N ARG A 59 -10.02 -15.82 -1.43
CA ARG A 59 -8.73 -16.37 -1.06
C ARG A 59 -7.61 -15.41 -1.49
N LEU A 60 -6.56 -15.36 -0.69
CA LEU A 60 -5.28 -14.72 -1.03
C LEU A 60 -4.15 -15.71 -0.81
N ASP A 61 -3.09 -15.58 -1.59
CA ASP A 61 -1.86 -16.37 -1.42
C ASP A 61 -0.88 -15.67 -0.47
N LEU A 62 -0.89 -14.32 -0.49
CA LEU A 62 -0.03 -13.51 0.36
C LEU A 62 -0.68 -12.15 0.66
N VAL A 63 -0.54 -11.70 1.90
CA VAL A 63 -0.74 -10.31 2.31
C VAL A 63 0.63 -9.72 2.60
N VAL A 64 0.99 -8.61 1.96
CA VAL A 64 2.26 -7.92 2.19
C VAL A 64 2.03 -6.54 2.78
N VAL A 65 2.79 -6.16 3.80
CA VAL A 65 2.62 -4.87 4.50
C VAL A 65 3.77 -3.94 4.18
N SER A 66 3.43 -2.77 3.64
CA SER A 66 4.41 -1.77 3.20
C SER A 66 5.20 -1.16 4.35
N HIS A 67 4.56 -0.91 5.47
CA HIS A 67 5.17 -0.48 6.74
C HIS A 67 4.15 -0.64 7.88
N SER A 68 4.62 -0.54 9.13
CA SER A 68 3.84 -1.02 10.28
C SER A 68 2.92 0.04 10.91
N HIS A 69 2.67 1.19 10.25
CA HIS A 69 1.64 2.11 10.72
C HIS A 69 0.24 1.50 10.70
N ILE A 70 -0.62 2.06 11.54
CA ILE A 70 -1.96 1.50 11.79
C ILE A 70 -2.83 1.41 10.54
N ASP A 71 -2.73 2.38 9.65
CA ASP A 71 -3.50 2.47 8.39
C ASP A 71 -2.94 1.59 7.25
N HIS A 72 -1.94 0.76 7.56
CA HIS A 72 -1.38 -0.28 6.70
C HIS A 72 -1.46 -1.66 7.37
N ALA A 73 -1.10 -1.77 8.65
CA ALA A 73 -0.85 -3.03 9.32
C ALA A 73 -1.96 -3.51 10.26
N LEU A 74 -2.94 -2.66 10.65
CA LEU A 74 -3.95 -3.02 11.66
C LEU A 74 -4.71 -4.29 11.32
N ASP A 75 -5.21 -4.39 10.10
CA ASP A 75 -6.11 -5.45 9.68
C ASP A 75 -5.37 -6.62 9.00
N ALA A 76 -4.13 -6.41 8.56
CA ALA A 76 -3.37 -7.38 7.77
C ALA A 76 -3.32 -8.79 8.36
N PRO A 77 -3.11 -9.00 9.69
CA PRO A 77 -3.16 -10.33 10.28
C PRO A 77 -4.55 -10.98 10.20
N VAL A 78 -5.62 -10.18 10.38
CA VAL A 78 -7.00 -10.67 10.31
C VAL A 78 -7.38 -11.03 8.89
N VAL A 79 -6.93 -10.23 7.92
CA VAL A 79 -7.14 -10.49 6.49
C VAL A 79 -6.41 -11.77 6.08
N ALA A 80 -5.17 -11.96 6.51
CA ALA A 80 -4.40 -13.18 6.24
C ALA A 80 -5.11 -14.42 6.80
N ASP A 81 -5.53 -14.38 8.08
CA ASP A 81 -6.29 -15.44 8.76
C ASP A 81 -7.61 -15.76 8.02
N ALA A 82 -8.37 -14.72 7.66
CA ALA A 82 -9.68 -14.89 7.02
C ALA A 82 -9.61 -15.44 5.58
N THR A 83 -8.51 -15.25 4.88
CA THR A 83 -8.32 -15.64 3.47
C THR A 83 -7.41 -16.85 3.30
N GLY A 84 -6.81 -17.35 4.38
CA GLY A 84 -5.83 -18.44 4.35
C GLY A 84 -4.48 -18.03 3.76
N ALA A 85 -4.20 -16.71 3.71
CA ALA A 85 -2.93 -16.19 3.18
C ALA A 85 -1.81 -16.26 4.21
N ARG A 86 -0.57 -16.36 3.73
CA ARG A 86 0.58 -16.01 4.56
C ARG A 86 0.65 -14.49 4.70
N LEU A 87 1.23 -13.99 5.79
CA LEU A 87 1.49 -12.58 6.01
C LEU A 87 2.97 -12.28 5.83
N ALA A 88 3.31 -11.24 5.06
CA ALA A 88 4.68 -10.79 4.88
C ALA A 88 4.86 -9.33 5.33
N GLY A 89 6.02 -9.02 5.91
CA GLY A 89 6.30 -7.66 6.38
C GLY A 89 7.65 -7.54 7.09
N SER A 90 7.86 -6.36 7.68
CA SER A 90 9.03 -6.05 8.51
C SER A 90 9.01 -6.80 9.84
N PRO A 91 10.12 -6.80 10.61
CA PRO A 91 10.13 -7.28 12.00
C PRO A 91 9.04 -6.63 12.85
N SER A 92 8.76 -5.34 12.68
CA SER A 92 7.66 -4.64 13.38
C SER A 92 6.29 -5.18 12.99
N THR A 93 6.05 -5.50 11.70
CA THR A 93 4.82 -6.14 11.25
C THR A 93 4.65 -7.52 11.89
N ARG A 94 5.75 -8.27 12.05
CA ARG A 94 5.74 -9.57 12.75
C ARG A 94 5.28 -9.43 14.20
N MET A 95 5.65 -8.36 14.90
CA MET A 95 5.21 -8.12 16.28
C MET A 95 3.70 -7.82 16.34
N ILE A 96 3.15 -7.15 15.34
CA ILE A 96 1.70 -6.96 15.22
C ILE A 96 1.00 -8.32 14.99
N ALA A 97 1.52 -9.13 14.07
CA ALA A 97 1.00 -10.48 13.79
C ALA A 97 1.04 -11.39 15.03
N SER A 98 2.16 -11.39 15.75
CA SER A 98 2.32 -12.15 16.99
C SER A 98 1.35 -11.69 18.09
N GLY A 99 1.11 -10.39 18.21
CA GLY A 99 0.14 -9.83 19.16
C GLY A 99 -1.31 -10.20 18.83
N TYR A 100 -1.59 -10.45 17.55
CA TYR A 100 -2.87 -10.99 17.08
C TYR A 100 -2.98 -12.51 17.33
N GLY A 101 -1.88 -13.21 17.48
CA GLY A 101 -1.82 -14.67 17.68
C GLY A 101 -1.53 -15.47 16.42
N LEU A 102 -1.06 -14.83 15.34
CA LEU A 102 -0.60 -15.53 14.15
C LEU A 102 0.70 -16.30 14.46
N GLY A 103 0.80 -17.55 14.00
CA GLY A 103 1.99 -18.38 14.15
C GLY A 103 3.21 -17.82 13.40
N ILE A 104 4.40 -18.20 13.86
CA ILE A 104 5.65 -17.78 13.21
C ILE A 104 5.79 -18.38 11.82
N GLU A 105 5.29 -19.58 11.63
CA GLU A 105 5.29 -20.34 10.36
C GLU A 105 4.46 -19.67 9.27
N ASP A 106 3.46 -18.88 9.65
CA ASP A 106 2.58 -18.17 8.72
C ASP A 106 3.12 -16.79 8.32
N PHE A 107 4.26 -16.38 8.90
CA PHE A 107 4.89 -15.09 8.63
C PHE A 107 6.11 -15.22 7.73
N VAL A 108 6.14 -14.41 6.66
CA VAL A 108 7.26 -14.29 5.73
C VAL A 108 8.03 -13.00 6.02
N PRO A 109 9.25 -13.07 6.57
CA PRO A 109 10.06 -11.88 6.76
C PRO A 109 10.46 -11.29 5.40
N LEU A 110 10.31 -9.97 5.26
CA LEU A 110 10.76 -9.25 4.07
C LEU A 110 12.20 -8.78 4.25
N GLU A 111 12.98 -8.97 3.20
CA GLU A 111 14.31 -8.42 3.05
C GLU A 111 14.35 -7.61 1.74
N ALA A 112 14.78 -6.35 1.82
CA ALA A 112 14.84 -5.47 0.66
C ALA A 112 15.75 -6.05 -0.44
N GLY A 113 15.23 -6.12 -1.67
CA GLY A 113 15.91 -6.70 -2.82
C GLY A 113 15.79 -8.24 -2.94
N ALA A 114 15.33 -8.94 -1.89
CA ALA A 114 15.13 -10.39 -1.94
C ALA A 114 13.79 -10.73 -2.58
N THR A 115 13.82 -11.32 -3.76
CA THR A 115 12.60 -11.69 -4.51
C THR A 115 11.93 -12.92 -3.92
N ILE A 116 10.62 -12.86 -3.77
CA ILE A 116 9.74 -13.94 -3.30
C ILE A 116 8.90 -14.41 -4.48
N ALA A 117 8.93 -15.72 -4.77
CA ALA A 117 8.04 -16.32 -5.76
C ALA A 117 6.65 -16.54 -5.14
N VAL A 118 5.60 -15.99 -5.78
CA VAL A 118 4.20 -16.20 -5.41
C VAL A 118 3.42 -16.53 -6.68
N GLY A 119 3.15 -17.80 -6.91
CA GLY A 119 2.62 -18.28 -8.19
C GLY A 119 3.56 -17.89 -9.34
N ALA A 120 3.03 -17.20 -10.36
CA ALA A 120 3.81 -16.69 -11.48
C ALA A 120 4.45 -15.31 -11.21
N PHE A 121 4.14 -14.67 -10.07
CA PHE A 121 4.75 -13.40 -9.69
C PHE A 121 6.13 -13.57 -9.06
N ALA A 122 7.09 -12.77 -9.50
CA ALA A 122 8.32 -12.46 -8.77
C ALA A 122 8.10 -11.16 -8.01
N LEU A 123 7.81 -11.26 -6.71
CA LEU A 123 7.57 -10.11 -5.82
C LEU A 123 8.88 -9.68 -5.17
N THR A 124 9.30 -8.46 -5.41
CA THR A 124 10.51 -7.89 -4.79
C THR A 124 10.13 -6.72 -3.88
N PRO A 125 10.34 -6.80 -2.56
CA PRO A 125 10.28 -5.66 -1.68
C PRO A 125 11.48 -4.75 -1.93
N VAL A 126 11.23 -3.48 -2.24
CA VAL A 126 12.28 -2.48 -2.46
C VAL A 126 12.31 -1.56 -1.27
N HIS A 127 13.50 -1.32 -0.71
CA HIS A 127 13.64 -0.41 0.42
C HIS A 127 13.07 0.97 0.09
N ALA A 128 12.23 1.48 0.96
CA ALA A 128 11.58 2.77 0.85
C ALA A 128 11.72 3.57 2.16
N VAL A 129 11.33 4.83 2.12
CA VAL A 129 11.26 5.69 3.31
C VAL A 129 9.85 6.23 3.45
N HIS A 130 9.40 6.39 4.70
CA HIS A 130 8.10 6.95 5.00
C HIS A 130 8.00 8.42 4.54
N SER A 131 6.80 8.89 4.21
CA SER A 131 6.53 10.29 3.88
C SER A 131 7.05 11.22 4.98
N ALA A 132 7.54 12.39 4.58
CA ALA A 132 8.13 13.36 5.51
C ALA A 132 7.15 13.74 6.63
N GLY A 133 7.67 13.89 7.85
CA GLY A 133 6.86 14.17 9.03
C GLY A 133 6.22 12.92 9.64
N ASP A 134 6.93 11.80 9.58
CA ASP A 134 6.54 10.57 10.27
C ASP A 134 6.16 10.85 11.72
N ARG A 135 4.94 10.51 12.08
CA ARG A 135 4.36 10.82 13.38
C ARG A 135 4.74 9.81 14.46
N TYR A 136 5.01 8.59 14.07
CA TYR A 136 5.31 7.48 14.98
C TYR A 136 6.50 6.65 14.48
N PRO A 137 7.68 7.28 14.38
CA PRO A 137 8.89 6.59 13.90
C PRO A 137 9.38 5.54 14.89
N GLY A 138 10.22 4.63 14.40
CA GLY A 138 10.87 3.59 15.19
C GLY A 138 10.27 2.20 14.96
N THR A 139 10.62 1.25 15.83
CA THR A 139 10.31 -0.17 15.72
C THR A 139 9.28 -0.62 16.76
N ILE A 140 8.65 -1.75 16.51
CA ILE A 140 7.84 -2.50 17.46
C ILE A 140 8.64 -3.75 17.78
N ASP A 141 9.12 -3.85 19.01
CA ASP A 141 10.09 -4.87 19.40
C ASP A 141 9.46 -6.01 20.21
N GLU A 142 8.19 -5.84 20.63
CA GLU A 142 7.43 -6.84 21.38
C GLU A 142 6.04 -7.05 20.75
N PRO A 143 5.39 -8.22 20.95
CA PRO A 143 4.05 -8.48 20.44
C PRO A 143 3.05 -7.39 20.83
N LEU A 144 2.42 -6.77 19.82
CA LEU A 144 1.50 -5.66 20.02
C LEU A 144 0.13 -6.16 20.43
N THR A 145 -0.18 -6.07 21.72
CA THR A 145 -1.49 -6.45 22.26
C THR A 145 -2.58 -5.47 21.82
N LEU A 146 -3.66 -6.01 21.25
CA LEU A 146 -4.83 -5.25 20.82
C LEU A 146 -5.95 -5.29 21.87
N PRO A 147 -6.77 -4.21 22.03
CA PRO A 147 -6.74 -2.96 21.26
C PRO A 147 -5.56 -2.05 21.62
N ALA A 148 -5.06 -1.31 20.64
CA ALA A 148 -3.91 -0.44 20.79
C ALA A 148 -4.17 0.98 20.25
N ARG A 149 -3.32 1.93 20.59
CA ARG A 149 -3.35 3.30 20.05
C ARG A 149 -2.54 3.36 18.74
N ALA A 150 -2.90 4.27 17.84
CA ALA A 150 -2.13 4.50 16.63
C ALA A 150 -0.64 4.76 16.91
N SER A 151 -0.31 5.43 18.03
CA SER A 151 1.08 5.70 18.42
C SER A 151 1.91 4.46 18.78
N GLN A 152 1.29 3.31 18.96
CA GLN A 152 1.98 2.03 19.21
C GLN A 152 2.31 1.29 17.90
N PHE A 153 1.66 1.67 16.80
CA PHE A 153 1.98 1.21 15.46
C PHE A 153 3.10 2.08 14.90
N ARG A 154 4.32 1.69 15.17
CA ARG A 154 5.52 2.39 14.70
C ARG A 154 5.83 2.01 13.27
N THR A 155 6.51 2.90 12.53
CA THR A 155 6.81 2.75 11.11
C THR A 155 7.47 1.40 10.78
N GLY A 156 8.47 0.99 11.53
CA GLY A 156 9.33 -0.13 11.16
C GLY A 156 10.09 0.14 9.85
N ASP A 157 10.45 -0.93 9.15
CA ASP A 157 11.00 -0.79 7.79
C ASP A 157 9.88 -0.46 6.82
N CYS A 158 10.20 0.36 5.81
CA CYS A 158 9.30 0.71 4.72
C CYS A 158 9.72 0.01 3.42
N TYR A 159 8.73 -0.45 2.68
CA TYR A 159 8.93 -1.12 1.39
C TYR A 159 7.99 -0.57 0.32
N SER A 160 8.50 -0.52 -0.91
CA SER A 160 7.69 -0.56 -2.13
C SER A 160 7.67 -1.99 -2.63
N PHE A 161 6.61 -2.40 -3.32
CA PHE A 161 6.47 -3.76 -3.82
C PHE A 161 6.46 -3.77 -5.34
N HIS A 162 7.49 -4.38 -5.93
CA HIS A 162 7.56 -4.62 -7.35
C HIS A 162 7.10 -6.05 -7.66
N PHE A 163 6.07 -6.15 -8.49
CA PHE A 163 5.52 -7.40 -9.00
C PHE A 163 5.95 -7.54 -10.46
N ASP A 164 6.84 -8.48 -10.75
CA ASP A 164 7.19 -8.85 -12.12
C ASP A 164 6.44 -10.12 -12.50
N HIS A 165 5.74 -10.06 -13.64
CA HIS A 165 4.95 -11.16 -14.18
C HIS A 165 5.08 -11.14 -15.71
N PRO A 166 5.07 -12.30 -16.42
CA PRO A 166 5.17 -12.34 -17.88
C PRO A 166 4.13 -11.46 -18.61
N GLU A 167 2.93 -11.30 -18.04
CA GLU A 167 1.83 -10.53 -18.63
C GLU A 167 1.75 -9.07 -18.18
N GLY A 168 2.62 -8.62 -17.24
CA GLY A 168 2.62 -7.21 -16.79
C GLY A 168 3.36 -6.99 -15.49
N ARG A 169 3.81 -5.76 -15.26
CA ARG A 169 4.60 -5.37 -14.09
C ARG A 169 3.87 -4.28 -13.32
N VAL A 170 3.78 -4.46 -12.03
CA VAL A 170 3.11 -3.51 -11.11
C VAL A 170 4.09 -3.07 -10.03
N LEU A 171 4.13 -1.78 -9.74
CA LEU A 171 4.79 -1.25 -8.57
C LEU A 171 3.78 -0.59 -7.64
N VAL A 172 3.78 -0.98 -6.38
CA VAL A 172 3.03 -0.30 -5.31
C VAL A 172 4.00 0.43 -4.41
N HIS A 173 3.99 1.76 -4.48
CA HIS A 173 4.82 2.66 -3.69
C HIS A 173 3.92 3.43 -2.71
N ALA A 174 3.73 2.88 -1.52
CA ALA A 174 2.67 3.30 -0.59
C ALA A 174 2.92 4.64 0.12
N SER A 175 4.18 5.03 0.30
CA SER A 175 4.57 6.24 1.03
C SER A 175 5.14 7.31 0.12
N ALA A 176 4.69 8.56 0.26
CA ALA A 176 5.16 9.68 -0.56
C ALA A 176 6.54 10.16 -0.12
N ASN A 177 7.57 9.42 -0.52
CA ASN A 177 8.98 9.78 -0.37
C ASN A 177 9.83 8.93 -1.34
N PHE A 178 11.12 9.19 -1.44
CA PHE A 178 12.01 8.47 -2.34
C PHE A 178 13.42 8.35 -1.77
N ILE A 179 14.09 7.30 -2.19
CA ILE A 179 15.54 7.12 -2.07
C ILE A 179 16.09 7.26 -3.49
N PRO A 180 16.98 8.22 -3.76
CA PRO A 180 17.50 8.44 -5.10
C PRO A 180 18.06 7.17 -5.75
N GLY A 181 17.58 6.85 -6.96
CA GLY A 181 18.01 5.68 -7.73
C GLY A 181 17.50 4.33 -7.25
N ALA A 182 16.77 4.27 -6.13
CA ALA A 182 16.33 2.99 -5.57
C ALA A 182 15.35 2.22 -6.47
N LEU A 183 14.63 2.91 -7.35
CA LEU A 183 13.65 2.33 -8.25
C LEU A 183 14.13 2.16 -9.70
N ASP A 184 15.36 2.53 -10.03
CA ASP A 184 15.87 2.52 -11.42
C ASP A 184 15.87 1.13 -12.07
N ALA A 185 16.06 0.08 -11.28
CA ALA A 185 16.06 -1.31 -11.76
C ALA A 185 14.64 -1.91 -11.88
N TYR A 186 13.59 -1.25 -11.39
CA TYR A 186 12.26 -1.82 -11.25
C TYR A 186 11.26 -1.25 -12.26
N ARG A 187 11.43 -1.67 -13.53
CA ARG A 187 10.50 -1.27 -14.61
C ARG A 187 9.07 -1.71 -14.29
N SER A 188 8.12 -0.82 -14.51
CA SER A 188 6.71 -1.07 -14.20
C SER A 188 5.81 -0.57 -15.32
N ASP A 189 4.73 -1.28 -15.59
CA ASP A 189 3.70 -0.85 -16.54
C ASP A 189 2.64 0.00 -15.82
N VAL A 190 2.33 -0.39 -14.58
CA VAL A 190 1.39 0.32 -13.69
C VAL A 190 2.08 0.65 -12.37
N LEU A 191 1.94 1.90 -11.92
CA LEU A 191 2.44 2.38 -10.64
C LEU A 191 1.29 2.90 -9.77
N TYR A 192 1.14 2.34 -8.58
CA TYR A 192 0.34 2.92 -7.49
C TYR A 192 1.24 3.82 -6.65
N LEU A 193 1.05 5.14 -6.77
CA LEU A 193 1.96 6.16 -6.24
C LEU A 193 1.39 6.82 -4.99
N GLY A 194 2.03 6.63 -3.85
CA GLY A 194 1.67 7.27 -2.58
C GLY A 194 1.68 8.79 -2.69
N ALA A 195 0.61 9.45 -2.24
CA ALA A 195 0.44 10.90 -2.34
C ALA A 195 0.35 11.61 -0.99
N ALA A 196 0.07 10.88 0.10
CA ALA A 196 -0.09 11.46 1.43
C ALA A 196 1.18 12.19 1.91
N GLY A 197 1.06 13.48 2.21
CA GLY A 197 2.17 14.34 2.64
C GLY A 197 2.90 15.07 1.52
N ALA A 198 2.68 14.72 0.25
CA ALA A 198 3.32 15.39 -0.90
C ALA A 198 2.87 16.85 -1.05
N GLY A 199 1.63 17.18 -0.65
CA GLY A 199 1.14 18.56 -0.66
C GLY A 199 1.79 19.50 0.36
N LYS A 200 2.56 18.96 1.31
CA LYS A 200 3.36 19.74 2.27
C LYS A 200 4.76 20.05 1.75
N GLN A 201 5.16 19.41 0.68
CA GLN A 201 6.48 19.59 0.08
C GLN A 201 6.45 20.73 -0.95
N ASP A 202 7.60 21.27 -1.28
CA ASP A 202 7.72 22.27 -2.35
C ASP A 202 7.63 21.64 -3.76
N ASN A 203 7.58 22.48 -4.77
CA ASN A 203 7.49 22.03 -6.17
C ASN A 203 8.72 21.22 -6.59
N ALA A 204 9.92 21.66 -6.20
CA ALA A 204 11.17 20.98 -6.58
C ALA A 204 11.21 19.55 -6.02
N TRP A 205 10.74 19.36 -4.78
CA TRP A 205 10.61 18.05 -4.19
C TRP A 205 9.58 17.19 -4.93
N ARG A 206 8.38 17.73 -5.25
CA ARG A 206 7.33 16.99 -5.99
C ARG A 206 7.80 16.59 -7.39
N ASP A 207 8.54 17.47 -8.07
CA ASP A 207 9.14 17.18 -9.38
C ASP A 207 10.19 16.08 -9.28
N ARG A 208 11.02 16.12 -8.25
CA ARG A 208 12.03 15.08 -8.00
C ARG A 208 11.37 13.76 -7.61
N TYR A 209 10.37 13.77 -6.75
CA TYR A 209 9.62 12.56 -6.37
C TYR A 209 9.02 11.87 -7.61
N TRP A 210 8.40 12.63 -8.50
CA TRP A 210 7.91 12.11 -9.78
C TRP A 210 9.04 11.51 -10.62
N THR A 211 10.18 12.18 -10.73
CA THR A 211 11.33 11.69 -11.50
C THR A 211 11.88 10.38 -10.93
N GLU A 212 12.07 10.33 -9.61
CA GLU A 212 12.64 9.17 -8.91
C GLU A 212 11.66 7.97 -8.79
N THR A 213 10.39 8.18 -9.09
CA THR A 213 9.38 7.13 -9.04
C THR A 213 8.78 6.81 -10.41
N VAL A 214 8.12 7.75 -11.04
CA VAL A 214 7.38 7.53 -12.29
C VAL A 214 8.34 7.40 -13.48
N VAL A 215 9.25 8.37 -13.64
CA VAL A 215 10.21 8.36 -14.77
C VAL A 215 11.19 7.22 -14.59
N ALA A 216 11.74 7.03 -13.40
CA ALA A 216 12.71 5.97 -13.10
C ALA A 216 12.17 4.58 -13.45
N THR A 217 10.92 4.30 -13.11
CA THR A 217 10.28 3.00 -13.40
C THR A 217 9.74 2.88 -14.82
N GLY A 218 9.54 4.01 -15.52
CA GLY A 218 8.95 4.06 -16.85
C GLY A 218 7.49 3.67 -16.90
N ALA A 219 6.76 3.87 -15.80
CA ALA A 219 5.34 3.54 -15.69
C ALA A 219 4.50 4.29 -16.74
N GLN A 220 3.63 3.56 -17.44
CA GLN A 220 2.73 4.12 -18.45
C GLN A 220 1.38 4.53 -17.85
N THR A 221 0.97 3.87 -16.76
CA THR A 221 -0.24 4.20 -15.99
C THR A 221 0.13 4.45 -14.54
N VAL A 222 -0.34 5.57 -14.00
CA VAL A 222 -0.07 5.98 -12.61
C VAL A 222 -1.36 6.28 -11.86
N PHE A 223 -1.57 5.57 -10.76
CA PHE A 223 -2.68 5.75 -9.86
C PHE A 223 -2.21 6.38 -8.55
N PRO A 224 -2.57 7.65 -8.24
CA PRO A 224 -2.27 8.23 -6.93
C PRO A 224 -3.10 7.54 -5.84
N VAL A 225 -2.43 7.02 -4.82
CA VAL A 225 -3.04 6.33 -3.67
C VAL A 225 -2.74 7.08 -2.37
N HIS A 226 -3.37 6.65 -1.28
CA HIS A 226 -3.26 7.32 0.02
C HIS A 226 -3.69 8.79 -0.04
N THR A 227 -4.72 9.07 -0.85
CA THR A 227 -5.29 10.41 -1.04
C THR A 227 -6.47 10.68 -0.12
N ASP A 228 -7.04 9.64 0.45
CA ASP A 228 -8.31 9.66 1.19
C ASP A 228 -8.12 9.68 2.71
N ARG A 229 -9.19 10.09 3.40
CA ARG A 229 -9.25 10.07 4.87
C ARG A 229 -9.37 8.64 5.37
N PHE A 230 -8.26 8.03 5.69
CA PHE A 230 -8.15 6.63 6.10
C PHE A 230 -8.94 6.25 7.39
N TRP A 231 -9.55 7.23 8.08
CA TRP A 231 -10.45 7.02 9.22
C TRP A 231 -11.94 7.11 8.85
N ARG A 232 -12.28 7.13 7.57
CA ARG A 232 -13.67 7.12 7.09
C ARG A 232 -14.01 5.76 6.48
N PRO A 233 -15.22 5.21 6.78
CA PRO A 233 -15.63 3.91 6.29
C PRO A 233 -15.63 3.81 4.75
N LEU A 234 -15.16 2.69 4.21
CA LEU A 234 -15.17 2.39 2.77
C LEU A 234 -16.59 2.25 2.17
N ALA A 235 -17.61 2.02 2.99
CA ALA A 235 -19.01 2.02 2.56
C ALA A 235 -19.52 3.40 2.12
N LYS A 236 -18.73 4.46 2.34
CA LYS A 236 -19.04 5.84 1.90
C LYS A 236 -18.05 6.25 0.82
N PRO A 237 -18.43 7.22 -0.05
CA PRO A 237 -17.49 7.78 -1.02
C PRO A 237 -16.19 8.24 -0.36
N LEU A 238 -15.06 7.95 -0.99
CA LEU A 238 -13.77 8.40 -0.51
C LEU A 238 -13.73 9.93 -0.51
N THR A 239 -13.17 10.50 0.53
CA THR A 239 -13.01 11.96 0.67
C THR A 239 -11.55 12.28 0.85
N PRO A 240 -11.01 13.29 0.12
CA PRO A 240 -9.60 13.65 0.21
C PRO A 240 -9.23 14.13 1.62
N MET A 241 -7.96 14.09 1.94
CA MET A 241 -7.42 14.68 3.17
C MET A 241 -7.81 16.17 3.26
N PRO A 242 -8.02 16.72 4.47
CA PRO A 242 -8.29 18.14 4.62
C PRO A 242 -7.12 18.95 4.06
N LYS A 243 -7.42 20.00 3.27
CA LYS A 243 -6.40 20.87 2.67
C LYS A 243 -5.42 21.45 3.70
N SER A 244 -5.90 21.74 4.91
CA SER A 244 -5.06 22.21 6.02
C SER A 244 -4.06 21.16 6.52
N THR A 245 -4.30 19.89 6.22
CA THR A 245 -3.43 18.76 6.60
C THR A 245 -2.49 18.41 5.47
N ASP A 246 -2.99 18.44 4.21
CA ASP A 246 -2.22 18.08 3.02
C ASP A 246 -2.92 18.67 1.77
N ASP A 247 -2.26 19.54 1.04
CA ASP A 247 -2.82 20.12 -0.19
C ASP A 247 -2.66 19.17 -1.38
N LEU A 248 -3.42 18.08 -1.33
CA LEU A 248 -3.46 17.09 -2.40
C LEU A 248 -3.94 17.68 -3.74
N GLY A 249 -4.80 18.70 -3.72
CA GLY A 249 -5.27 19.36 -4.93
C GLY A 249 -4.12 19.98 -5.73
N LEU A 250 -3.20 20.64 -5.03
CA LEU A 250 -2.00 21.22 -5.63
C LEU A 250 -1.07 20.11 -6.20
N THR A 251 -0.88 19.05 -5.44
CA THR A 251 -0.04 17.91 -5.86
C THR A 251 -0.59 17.25 -7.11
N LEU A 252 -1.87 16.87 -7.08
CA LEU A 252 -2.51 16.17 -8.19
C LEU A 252 -2.57 17.02 -9.46
N ALA A 253 -2.82 18.33 -9.34
CA ALA A 253 -2.80 19.25 -10.48
C ALA A 253 -1.41 19.31 -11.14
N GLY A 254 -0.35 19.41 -10.34
CA GLY A 254 1.04 19.40 -10.85
C GLY A 254 1.40 18.09 -11.54
N TRP A 255 1.06 16.97 -10.93
CA TRP A 255 1.33 15.64 -11.50
C TRP A 255 0.49 15.37 -12.76
N THR A 256 -0.77 15.80 -12.81
CA THR A 256 -1.60 15.71 -14.01
C THR A 256 -0.99 16.48 -15.18
N ALA A 257 -0.53 17.72 -14.95
CA ALA A 257 0.10 18.52 -15.99
C ALA A 257 1.39 17.86 -16.50
N ARG A 258 2.19 17.32 -15.61
CA ARG A 258 3.42 16.62 -15.96
C ARG A 258 3.16 15.32 -16.72
N ALA A 259 2.24 14.49 -16.26
CA ALA A 259 1.83 13.26 -16.93
C ALA A 259 1.34 13.51 -18.35
N HIS A 260 0.55 14.57 -18.56
CA HIS A 260 0.10 14.98 -19.90
C HIS A 260 1.29 15.31 -20.83
N GLY A 261 2.29 16.05 -20.32
CA GLY A 261 3.50 16.38 -21.09
C GLY A 261 4.35 15.14 -21.42
N GLU A 262 4.38 14.16 -20.55
CA GLU A 262 5.14 12.91 -20.70
C GLU A 262 4.31 11.76 -21.34
N LYS A 263 3.05 12.00 -21.70
CA LYS A 263 2.09 11.04 -22.28
C LYS A 263 1.84 9.81 -21.40
N ILE A 264 1.77 10.02 -20.09
CA ILE A 264 1.46 9.01 -19.08
C ILE A 264 -0.03 9.08 -18.74
N ASP A 265 -0.70 7.94 -18.65
CA ASP A 265 -2.09 7.84 -18.16
C ASP A 265 -2.09 8.02 -16.63
N PHE A 266 -2.35 9.27 -16.17
CA PHE A 266 -2.45 9.62 -14.76
C PHE A 266 -3.89 9.86 -14.39
N ARG A 267 -4.47 8.99 -13.57
CA ARG A 267 -5.88 9.09 -13.16
C ARG A 267 -6.12 8.54 -11.77
N MET A 268 -7.16 9.03 -11.12
CA MET A 268 -7.59 8.49 -9.82
C MET A 268 -8.04 7.04 -9.98
N PRO A 269 -7.58 6.12 -9.10
CA PRO A 269 -8.07 4.77 -9.12
C PRO A 269 -9.54 4.73 -8.68
N GLU A 270 -10.33 3.93 -9.37
CA GLU A 270 -11.71 3.69 -8.98
C GLU A 270 -11.78 2.59 -7.91
N LEU A 271 -12.45 2.89 -6.80
CA LEU A 271 -12.61 1.96 -5.68
C LEU A 271 -13.41 0.72 -6.13
N TRP A 272 -12.90 -0.47 -5.85
CA TRP A 272 -13.48 -1.78 -6.20
C TRP A 272 -13.48 -2.12 -7.71
N SER A 273 -12.91 -1.29 -8.56
CA SER A 273 -12.79 -1.56 -9.99
C SER A 273 -11.52 -2.37 -10.29
N ARG A 274 -11.65 -3.36 -11.17
CA ARG A 274 -10.50 -4.10 -11.69
C ARG A 274 -9.90 -3.35 -12.88
N GLU A 275 -8.61 -3.14 -12.83
CA GLU A 275 -7.81 -2.56 -13.91
C GLU A 275 -6.92 -3.65 -14.51
N THR A 276 -6.96 -3.81 -15.81
CA THR A 276 -6.06 -4.74 -16.51
C THR A 276 -4.71 -4.06 -16.73
N VAL A 277 -3.64 -4.74 -16.34
CA VAL A 277 -2.27 -4.28 -16.61
C VAL A 277 -1.93 -4.63 -18.06
N VAL A 278 -1.59 -3.61 -18.83
CA VAL A 278 -1.12 -3.79 -20.21
C VAL A 278 0.39 -3.66 -20.21
N ARG A 279 1.07 -4.72 -20.59
CA ARG A 279 2.53 -4.72 -20.69
C ARG A 279 2.99 -3.82 -21.84
N ALA A 280 3.87 -2.86 -21.51
CA ALA A 280 4.48 -1.94 -22.48
C ALA A 280 5.75 -2.53 -23.14
#